data_a6225be2d7880240a52ed620d85bedb3
#
_entry.id   a6225be2d7880240a52ed620d85bedb3
#
_cell.length_a   1.000
_cell.length_b   1.000
_cell.length_c   1.000
_cell.angle_alpha   90.00
_cell.angle_beta   90.00
_cell.angle_gamma   90.00
#
_symmetry.space_group_name_H-M   'P 1'
#
loop_
_entity.id
_entity.type
_entity.pdbx_description
1 polymer ?
#
loop_
_entity_poly.entity_id
_entity_poly.type
_entity_poly.pdbx_seq_one_letter_code
_entity_poly.pdbx_strand_id
1 'polypeptide(L)'
;MEFHIRANQAPGKLAILPGAFNPPTRAHLAMAESALTVVDEVLFVLPRAFPHKEYSGAGFDIRMELLRAALGGNPRFSLASSDRGLFIELALEARDDYGADTQLSVLCGRDAAERIVSWDYGGGDNIERQLEVFDLLVAARSGHYDPPPPIRNRITSIALPAGVEEISSSEVRQRIRAGEPWHDLVPAPVARLIEQRMEFWLSG
;
A
#
# COMPACT_ATOMS: atom_id res chain seq x y z
N MET A 1 8.68 13.79 0.07
CA MET A 1 7.54 13.29 -0.76
C MET A 1 6.71 14.45 -1.33
N GLU A 2 5.97 14.23 -2.43
CA GLU A 2 5.00 15.19 -2.95
C GLU A 2 3.59 14.79 -2.48
N PHE A 3 2.97 15.62 -1.62
CA PHE A 3 1.64 15.34 -1.09
C PHE A 3 0.53 15.79 -2.04
N HIS A 4 -0.46 14.94 -2.23
CA HIS A 4 -1.67 15.17 -3.04
C HIS A 4 -2.95 15.24 -2.20
N ILE A 5 -2.97 14.54 -1.06
CA ILE A 5 -3.97 14.62 0.01
C ILE A 5 -3.18 14.55 1.32
N ARG A 6 -3.52 15.39 2.30
CA ARG A 6 -2.92 15.34 3.63
C ARG A 6 -4.01 15.32 4.70
N ALA A 7 -3.86 14.43 5.67
CA ALA A 7 -4.73 14.37 6.84
C ALA A 7 -4.60 15.66 7.68
N ASN A 8 -5.67 16.00 8.39
CA ASN A 8 -5.78 17.30 9.07
C ASN A 8 -4.97 17.40 10.38
N GLN A 9 -4.50 16.29 10.92
CA GLN A 9 -3.80 16.25 12.21
C GLN A 9 -2.43 15.56 12.05
N ALA A 10 -1.43 16.03 12.82
CA ALA A 10 -0.15 15.36 12.86
C ALA A 10 -0.30 14.05 13.66
N PRO A 11 0.06 12.88 13.09
CA PRO A 11 -0.08 11.60 13.76
C PRO A 11 1.07 11.35 14.74
N GLY A 12 0.77 10.71 15.88
CA GLY A 12 1.80 10.08 16.71
C GLY A 12 2.28 8.76 16.11
N LYS A 13 1.39 8.07 15.38
CA LYS A 13 1.66 6.80 14.68
C LYS A 13 1.19 6.86 13.24
N LEU A 14 2.08 6.58 12.31
CA LEU A 14 1.83 6.59 10.86
C LEU A 14 2.07 5.23 10.25
N ALA A 15 1.12 4.73 9.46
CA ALA A 15 1.35 3.59 8.58
C ALA A 15 1.56 4.07 7.13
N ILE A 16 2.64 3.65 6.51
CA ILE A 16 2.96 3.91 5.10
C ILE A 16 2.50 2.70 4.29
N LEU A 17 1.60 2.91 3.33
CA LEU A 17 1.10 1.89 2.42
C LEU A 17 1.59 2.16 1.00
N PRO A 18 2.75 1.65 0.60
CA PRO A 18 3.24 1.79 -0.76
C PRO A 18 2.60 0.77 -1.70
N GLY A 19 2.33 1.17 -2.93
CA GLY A 19 1.77 0.25 -3.90
C GLY A 19 1.70 0.79 -5.32
N ALA A 20 1.54 -0.11 -6.29
CA ALA A 20 1.32 0.26 -7.67
C ALA A 20 -0.11 0.75 -7.92
N PHE A 21 -1.09 0.26 -7.15
CA PHE A 21 -2.52 0.63 -7.23
C PHE A 21 -3.07 0.64 -8.67
N ASN A 22 -2.94 -0.49 -9.35
CA ASN A 22 -3.28 -0.62 -10.76
C ASN A 22 -4.39 -1.67 -11.02
N PRO A 23 -5.66 -1.37 -10.70
CA PRO A 23 -6.17 -0.21 -9.95
C PRO A 23 -6.11 -0.39 -8.41
N PRO A 24 -6.42 0.64 -7.61
CA PRO A 24 -6.70 0.48 -6.19
C PRO A 24 -7.95 -0.39 -6.01
N THR A 25 -7.91 -1.33 -5.05
CA THR A 25 -8.96 -2.31 -4.79
C THR A 25 -9.57 -2.13 -3.41
N ARG A 26 -10.70 -2.79 -3.16
CA ARG A 26 -11.29 -2.83 -1.82
C ARG A 26 -10.36 -3.45 -0.78
N ALA A 27 -9.49 -4.39 -1.19
CA ALA A 27 -8.49 -4.95 -0.27
C ALA A 27 -7.48 -3.88 0.19
N HIS A 28 -7.04 -2.97 -0.67
CA HIS A 28 -6.14 -1.88 -0.26
C HIS A 28 -6.81 -0.95 0.77
N LEU A 29 -8.10 -0.62 0.57
CA LEU A 29 -8.84 0.20 1.54
C LEU A 29 -9.07 -0.55 2.84
N ALA A 30 -9.45 -1.82 2.79
CA ALA A 30 -9.64 -2.65 3.97
C ALA A 30 -8.35 -2.79 4.80
N MET A 31 -7.19 -2.93 4.13
CA MET A 31 -5.88 -2.91 4.80
C MET A 31 -5.66 -1.59 5.54
N ALA A 32 -5.91 -0.47 4.88
CA ALA A 32 -5.74 0.85 5.47
C ALA A 32 -6.72 1.10 6.63
N GLU A 33 -7.99 0.75 6.47
CA GLU A 33 -9.02 0.85 7.51
C GLU A 33 -8.69 -0.02 8.73
N SER A 34 -8.22 -1.26 8.50
CA SER A 34 -7.78 -2.13 9.58
C SER A 34 -6.55 -1.57 10.31
N ALA A 35 -5.61 -0.98 9.58
CA ALA A 35 -4.43 -0.35 10.19
C ALA A 35 -4.81 0.83 11.11
N LEU A 36 -5.89 1.59 10.80
CA LEU A 36 -6.37 2.69 11.64
C LEU A 36 -6.84 2.26 13.04
N THR A 37 -6.92 0.97 13.34
CA THR A 37 -7.15 0.48 14.70
C THR A 37 -5.91 0.57 15.60
N VAL A 38 -4.72 0.68 15.00
CA VAL A 38 -3.42 0.69 15.72
C VAL A 38 -2.55 1.90 15.39
N VAL A 39 -2.90 2.66 14.33
CA VAL A 39 -2.22 3.91 13.94
C VAL A 39 -3.21 5.07 13.81
N ASP A 40 -2.70 6.29 13.80
CA ASP A 40 -3.51 7.50 13.71
C ASP A 40 -3.84 7.88 12.27
N GLU A 41 -2.91 7.60 11.34
CA GLU A 41 -3.00 7.96 9.93
C GLU A 41 -2.42 6.86 9.05
N VAL A 42 -2.98 6.70 7.83
CA VAL A 42 -2.40 5.88 6.78
C VAL A 42 -2.01 6.78 5.59
N LEU A 43 -0.73 6.76 5.25
CA LEU A 43 -0.15 7.42 4.09
C LEU A 43 -0.05 6.44 2.92
N PHE A 44 -0.90 6.59 1.93
CA PHE A 44 -0.77 5.89 0.65
C PHE A 44 0.37 6.54 -0.14
N VAL A 45 1.31 5.74 -0.58
CA VAL A 45 2.43 6.22 -1.41
C VAL A 45 2.38 5.56 -2.77
N LEU A 46 2.31 6.39 -3.82
CA LEU A 46 2.43 5.97 -5.21
C LEU A 46 3.87 6.21 -5.70
N PRO A 47 4.72 5.17 -5.74
CA PRO A 47 6.07 5.31 -6.30
C PRO A 47 6.02 5.60 -7.80
N ARG A 48 6.89 6.53 -8.26
CA ARG A 48 7.10 6.79 -9.70
C ARG A 48 7.98 5.72 -10.33
N ALA A 49 8.89 5.13 -9.54
CA ALA A 49 9.80 4.05 -9.94
C ALA A 49 9.55 2.78 -9.10
N PHE A 50 9.77 1.63 -9.72
CA PHE A 50 9.71 0.32 -9.06
C PHE A 50 11.08 -0.36 -9.17
N PRO A 51 11.97 -0.25 -8.17
CA PRO A 51 13.36 -0.71 -8.28
C PRO A 51 13.53 -2.18 -8.60
N HIS A 52 12.53 -3.02 -8.27
CA HIS A 52 12.61 -4.47 -8.38
C HIS A 52 11.77 -5.08 -9.51
N LYS A 53 11.13 -4.27 -10.35
CA LYS A 53 10.31 -4.78 -11.46
C LYS A 53 10.13 -3.74 -12.54
N GLU A 54 10.10 -4.19 -13.78
CA GLU A 54 9.52 -3.41 -14.86
C GLU A 54 8.00 -3.28 -14.61
N TYR A 55 7.52 -2.06 -14.69
CA TYR A 55 6.10 -1.77 -14.50
C TYR A 55 5.40 -1.71 -15.86
N SER A 56 4.43 -2.59 -16.05
CA SER A 56 3.49 -2.54 -17.16
C SER A 56 2.08 -2.28 -16.63
N GLY A 57 1.35 -1.35 -17.23
CA GLY A 57 -0.03 -1.04 -16.83
C GLY A 57 -0.35 0.45 -16.92
N ALA A 58 -1.34 0.90 -16.14
CA ALA A 58 -1.79 2.29 -16.16
C ALA A 58 -0.68 3.27 -15.80
N GLY A 59 -0.51 4.31 -16.59
CA GLY A 59 0.45 5.38 -16.33
C GLY A 59 0.25 6.04 -14.95
N PHE A 60 1.25 6.80 -14.52
CA PHE A 60 1.25 7.42 -13.19
C PHE A 60 0.00 8.28 -12.95
N ASP A 61 -0.38 9.13 -13.92
CA ASP A 61 -1.51 10.07 -13.76
C ASP A 61 -2.85 9.34 -13.62
N ILE A 62 -3.07 8.26 -14.36
CA ILE A 62 -4.28 7.44 -14.25
C ILE A 62 -4.34 6.79 -12.85
N ARG A 63 -3.24 6.23 -12.37
CA ARG A 63 -3.19 5.60 -11.04
C ARG A 63 -3.41 6.62 -9.92
N MET A 64 -2.85 7.82 -10.06
CA MET A 64 -3.03 8.91 -9.12
C MET A 64 -4.50 9.36 -9.06
N GLU A 65 -5.16 9.51 -10.22
CA GLU A 65 -6.58 9.85 -10.30
C GLU A 65 -7.45 8.78 -9.64
N LEU A 66 -7.18 7.50 -9.91
CA LEU A 66 -7.89 6.38 -9.29
C LEU A 66 -7.70 6.35 -7.77
N LEU A 67 -6.48 6.61 -7.28
CA LEU A 67 -6.22 6.69 -5.84
C LEU A 67 -6.96 7.86 -5.20
N ARG A 68 -6.93 9.04 -5.79
CA ARG A 68 -7.70 10.19 -5.28
C ARG A 68 -9.19 9.87 -5.17
N ALA A 69 -9.74 9.18 -6.16
CA ALA A 69 -11.14 8.76 -6.15
C ALA A 69 -11.41 7.67 -5.10
N ALA A 70 -10.46 6.76 -4.87
CA ALA A 70 -10.59 5.71 -3.87
C ALA A 70 -10.57 6.24 -2.44
N LEU A 71 -9.72 7.25 -2.16
CA LEU A 71 -9.44 7.73 -0.80
C LEU A 71 -10.38 8.87 -0.37
N GLY A 72 -11.18 9.41 -1.27
CA GLY A 72 -12.03 10.56 -1.03
C GLY A 72 -12.94 10.41 0.18
N GLY A 73 -12.73 11.25 1.20
CA GLY A 73 -13.62 11.40 2.35
C GLY A 73 -13.11 10.84 3.68
N ASN A 74 -12.06 10.04 3.74
CA ASN A 74 -11.50 9.61 5.02
C ASN A 74 -10.45 10.63 5.49
N PRO A 75 -10.69 11.38 6.61
CA PRO A 75 -9.80 12.43 7.08
C PRO A 75 -8.46 11.91 7.66
N ARG A 76 -8.34 10.58 7.82
CA ARG A 76 -7.14 9.91 8.34
C ARG A 76 -6.31 9.26 7.23
N PHE A 77 -6.66 9.48 5.96
CA PHE A 77 -5.89 9.03 4.82
C PHE A 77 -5.14 10.19 4.18
N SER A 78 -3.84 10.00 3.99
CA SER A 78 -3.00 10.86 3.17
C SER A 78 -2.57 10.15 1.88
N LEU A 79 -2.25 10.92 0.85
CA LEU A 79 -1.75 10.43 -0.42
C LEU A 79 -0.54 11.24 -0.83
N ALA A 80 0.56 10.57 -1.10
CA ALA A 80 1.76 11.16 -1.65
C ALA A 80 2.33 10.36 -2.82
N SER A 81 3.17 10.99 -3.62
CA SER A 81 4.07 10.33 -4.56
C SER A 81 5.52 10.47 -4.12
N SER A 82 6.34 9.51 -4.57
CA SER A 82 7.79 9.51 -4.34
C SER A 82 8.52 9.03 -5.59
N ASP A 83 9.69 9.60 -5.85
CA ASP A 83 10.60 9.11 -6.88
C ASP A 83 11.34 7.83 -6.44
N ARG A 84 11.23 7.49 -5.15
CA ARG A 84 11.82 6.31 -4.53
C ARG A 84 10.80 5.18 -4.42
N GLY A 85 11.30 3.93 -4.24
CA GLY A 85 10.41 2.77 -4.21
C GLY A 85 10.77 1.72 -3.16
N LEU A 86 11.91 1.83 -2.49
CA LEU A 86 12.27 0.95 -1.39
C LEU A 86 11.59 1.38 -0.09
N PHE A 87 11.17 0.44 0.73
CA PHE A 87 10.46 0.74 1.98
C PHE A 87 11.28 1.61 2.92
N ILE A 88 12.58 1.34 3.04
CA ILE A 88 13.47 2.16 3.87
C ILE A 88 13.55 3.60 3.37
N GLU A 89 13.63 3.80 2.06
CA GLU A 89 13.68 5.14 1.47
C GLU A 89 12.38 5.91 1.72
N LEU A 90 11.22 5.23 1.54
CA LEU A 90 9.90 5.82 1.81
C LEU A 90 9.72 6.14 3.29
N ALA A 91 10.23 5.29 4.19
CA ALA A 91 10.20 5.56 5.62
C ALA A 91 11.06 6.76 6.01
N LEU A 92 12.25 6.92 5.42
CA LEU A 92 13.10 8.07 5.65
C LEU A 92 12.47 9.37 5.11
N GLU A 93 11.90 9.36 3.91
CA GLU A 93 11.15 10.53 3.39
C GLU A 93 9.96 10.88 4.30
N ALA A 94 9.22 9.87 4.79
CA ALA A 94 8.11 10.11 5.71
C ALA A 94 8.61 10.68 7.05
N ARG A 95 9.79 10.26 7.53
CA ARG A 95 10.42 10.82 8.72
C ARG A 95 10.72 12.30 8.56
N ASP A 96 11.20 12.70 7.39
CA ASP A 96 11.49 14.12 7.08
C ASP A 96 10.20 14.96 7.05
N ASP A 97 9.09 14.41 6.55
CA ASP A 97 7.82 15.12 6.37
C ASP A 97 6.95 15.17 7.64
N TYR A 98 7.04 14.15 8.53
CA TYR A 98 6.20 14.00 9.72
C TYR A 98 6.95 14.26 11.03
N GLY A 99 8.28 14.30 11.00
CA GLY A 99 9.13 14.56 12.17
C GLY A 99 9.62 13.32 12.90
N ALA A 100 10.64 13.52 13.73
CA ALA A 100 11.36 12.43 14.42
C ALA A 100 10.50 11.68 15.45
N ASP A 101 9.52 12.32 16.05
CA ASP A 101 8.68 11.76 17.12
C ASP A 101 7.56 10.85 16.59
N THR A 102 7.27 10.90 15.28
CA THR A 102 6.25 10.04 14.67
C THR A 102 6.74 8.59 14.59
N GLN A 103 6.01 7.66 15.19
CA GLN A 103 6.28 6.24 15.05
C GLN A 103 5.85 5.76 13.67
N LEU A 104 6.79 5.22 12.90
CA LEU A 104 6.56 4.78 11.52
C LEU A 104 6.34 3.28 11.45
N SER A 105 5.37 2.86 10.66
CA SER A 105 5.15 1.48 10.25
C SER A 105 4.98 1.39 8.74
N VAL A 106 5.48 0.33 8.11
CA VAL A 106 5.16 0.03 6.72
C VAL A 106 4.07 -1.03 6.70
N LEU A 107 2.94 -0.70 6.07
CA LEU A 107 1.79 -1.58 5.91
C LEU A 107 1.92 -2.36 4.61
N CYS A 108 1.86 -3.68 4.71
CA CYS A 108 1.92 -4.56 3.54
C CYS A 108 1.09 -5.83 3.72
N GLY A 109 0.85 -6.53 2.62
CA GLY A 109 0.28 -7.88 2.66
C GLY A 109 1.35 -8.92 3.04
N ARG A 110 0.89 -10.12 3.43
CA ARG A 110 1.74 -11.24 3.84
C ARG A 110 2.85 -11.55 2.82
N ASP A 111 2.49 -11.68 1.52
CA ASP A 111 3.47 -12.04 0.47
C ASP A 111 4.61 -11.02 0.35
N ALA A 112 4.29 -9.73 0.56
CA ALA A 112 5.29 -8.68 0.57
C ALA A 112 6.14 -8.74 1.84
N ALA A 113 5.56 -9.01 3.01
CA ALA A 113 6.29 -9.18 4.25
C ALA A 113 7.26 -10.36 4.17
N GLU A 114 6.83 -11.54 3.71
CA GLU A 114 7.68 -12.72 3.51
C GLU A 114 8.86 -12.42 2.59
N ARG A 115 8.61 -11.72 1.48
CA ARG A 115 9.65 -11.32 0.53
C ARG A 115 10.66 -10.37 1.13
N ILE A 116 10.20 -9.34 1.86
CA ILE A 116 11.06 -8.33 2.47
C ILE A 116 11.93 -8.95 3.56
N VAL A 117 11.35 -9.79 4.39
CA VAL A 117 12.06 -10.45 5.49
C VAL A 117 13.13 -11.43 4.99
N SER A 118 12.87 -12.08 3.85
CA SER A 118 13.80 -13.05 3.24
C SER A 118 14.75 -12.45 2.20
N TRP A 119 14.66 -11.14 1.92
CA TRP A 119 15.45 -10.50 0.88
C TRP A 119 16.91 -10.35 1.30
N ASP A 120 17.83 -10.68 0.37
CA ASP A 120 19.24 -10.33 0.51
C ASP A 120 19.47 -8.89 0.01
N TYR A 121 19.63 -7.97 0.96
CA TYR A 121 19.86 -6.55 0.65
C TYR A 121 21.30 -6.25 0.19
N GLY A 122 22.23 -7.21 0.30
CA GLY A 122 23.64 -7.03 -0.02
C GLY A 122 24.37 -6.06 0.91
N GLY A 123 25.69 -5.97 0.79
CA GLY A 123 26.49 -4.92 1.46
C GLY A 123 26.44 -4.87 3.00
N GLY A 124 25.90 -5.88 3.66
CA GLY A 124 25.72 -5.91 5.11
C GLY A 124 24.42 -5.28 5.61
N ASP A 125 23.55 -4.82 4.70
CA ASP A 125 22.19 -4.45 5.03
C ASP A 125 21.33 -5.71 5.20
N ASN A 126 20.43 -5.67 6.17
CA ASN A 126 19.46 -6.73 6.44
C ASN A 126 18.14 -6.12 6.92
N ILE A 127 17.12 -6.95 7.03
CA ILE A 127 15.81 -6.51 7.51
C ILE A 127 15.88 -5.93 8.93
N GLU A 128 16.76 -6.42 9.79
CA GLU A 128 16.89 -5.98 11.18
C GLU A 128 17.27 -4.50 11.24
N ARG A 129 18.22 -4.04 10.42
CA ARG A 129 18.59 -2.62 10.30
C ARG A 129 17.46 -1.77 9.77
N GLN A 130 16.69 -2.25 8.79
CA GLN A 130 15.54 -1.51 8.31
C GLN A 130 14.47 -1.35 9.39
N LEU A 131 14.26 -2.39 10.19
CA LEU A 131 13.34 -2.35 11.32
C LEU A 131 13.79 -1.46 12.49
N GLU A 132 14.99 -0.89 12.47
CA GLU A 132 15.37 0.21 13.36
C GLU A 132 14.66 1.52 13.00
N VAL A 133 14.28 1.69 11.73
CA VAL A 133 13.64 2.92 11.21
C VAL A 133 12.11 2.83 11.25
N PHE A 134 11.53 1.67 10.96
CA PHE A 134 10.09 1.45 10.93
C PHE A 134 9.71 0.06 11.44
N ASP A 135 8.46 -0.10 11.88
CA ASP A 135 7.85 -1.39 12.16
C ASP A 135 7.12 -1.94 10.92
N LEU A 136 6.82 -3.24 10.88
CA LEU A 136 5.93 -3.80 9.87
C LEU A 136 4.53 -4.01 10.44
N LEU A 137 3.52 -3.52 9.72
CA LEU A 137 2.12 -3.92 9.88
C LEU A 137 1.78 -4.88 8.75
N VAL A 138 1.49 -6.12 9.09
CA VAL A 138 1.21 -7.17 8.11
C VAL A 138 -0.27 -7.48 8.10
N ALA A 139 -0.94 -7.15 7.00
CA ALA A 139 -2.30 -7.56 6.75
C ALA A 139 -2.29 -9.05 6.37
N ALA A 140 -2.64 -9.89 7.33
CA ALA A 140 -2.67 -11.33 7.12
C ALA A 140 -3.91 -11.70 6.31
N ARG A 141 -3.68 -12.16 5.08
CA ARG A 141 -4.66 -12.93 4.31
C ARG A 141 -4.77 -14.29 4.97
N SER A 142 -5.96 -14.86 5.09
CA SER A 142 -6.26 -16.22 5.63
C SER A 142 -5.09 -16.88 6.34
N GLY A 143 -4.97 -16.65 7.65
CA GLY A 143 -3.93 -17.25 8.48
C GLY A 143 -3.04 -16.22 9.19
N HIS A 144 -2.36 -16.70 10.20
CA HIS A 144 -1.42 -15.91 10.98
C HIS A 144 -0.07 -15.83 10.24
N TYR A 145 0.52 -14.62 10.13
CA TYR A 145 1.92 -14.48 9.73
C TYR A 145 2.79 -14.72 10.97
N ASP A 146 3.66 -15.71 10.94
CA ASP A 146 4.62 -15.99 12.02
C ASP A 146 6.01 -15.49 11.63
N PRO A 147 6.41 -14.29 12.09
CA PRO A 147 7.71 -13.72 11.75
C PRO A 147 8.85 -14.47 12.46
N PRO A 148 10.07 -14.45 11.87
CA PRO A 148 11.27 -14.97 12.52
C PRO A 148 11.46 -14.39 13.92
N PRO A 149 11.89 -15.22 14.92
CA PRO A 149 12.00 -14.78 16.32
C PRO A 149 12.78 -13.49 16.55
N PRO A 150 13.92 -13.21 15.86
CA PRO A 150 14.71 -11.99 16.11
C PRO A 150 13.96 -10.69 15.83
N ILE A 151 12.99 -10.70 14.90
CA ILE A 151 12.28 -9.50 14.44
C ILE A 151 10.80 -9.48 14.83
N ARG A 152 10.34 -10.50 15.55
CA ARG A 152 8.92 -10.67 15.91
C ARG A 152 8.31 -9.46 16.64
N ASN A 153 9.10 -8.81 17.50
CA ASN A 153 8.67 -7.65 18.28
C ASN A 153 8.50 -6.36 17.42
N ARG A 154 8.99 -6.38 16.18
CA ARG A 154 8.88 -5.27 15.22
C ARG A 154 7.80 -5.51 14.16
N ILE A 155 7.06 -6.60 14.27
CA ILE A 155 6.05 -6.99 13.29
C ILE A 155 4.71 -7.21 13.99
N THR A 156 3.70 -6.47 13.57
CA THR A 156 2.33 -6.60 14.06
C THR A 156 1.43 -7.09 12.96
N SER A 157 0.71 -8.18 13.19
CA SER A 157 -0.31 -8.68 12.28
C SER A 157 -1.64 -7.97 12.54
N ILE A 158 -2.31 -7.54 11.48
CA ILE A 158 -3.67 -6.98 11.52
C ILE A 158 -4.62 -7.87 10.73
N ALA A 159 -5.81 -8.08 11.27
CA ALA A 159 -6.84 -8.87 10.60
C ALA A 159 -7.53 -8.04 9.50
N LEU A 160 -7.86 -8.68 8.39
CA LEU A 160 -8.71 -8.12 7.35
C LEU A 160 -10.15 -8.60 7.51
N PRO A 161 -11.13 -7.80 7.09
CA PRO A 161 -12.51 -8.27 6.96
C PRO A 161 -12.62 -9.46 6.01
N ALA A 162 -13.51 -10.40 6.33
CA ALA A 162 -13.75 -11.54 5.45
C ALA A 162 -14.21 -11.12 4.05
N GLY A 163 -13.75 -11.83 3.02
CA GLY A 163 -14.14 -11.64 1.62
C GLY A 163 -13.36 -10.57 0.85
N VAL A 164 -12.38 -9.89 1.48
CA VAL A 164 -11.48 -8.97 0.78
C VAL A 164 -10.06 -9.52 0.62
N GLU A 165 -9.78 -10.63 1.26
CA GLU A 165 -8.45 -11.22 1.38
C GLU A 165 -7.86 -11.65 0.04
N GLU A 166 -8.70 -12.10 -0.89
CA GLU A 166 -8.29 -12.60 -2.20
C GLU A 166 -8.30 -11.54 -3.28
N ILE A 167 -8.87 -10.36 -3.01
CA ILE A 167 -9.00 -9.30 -4.01
C ILE A 167 -7.62 -8.73 -4.35
N SER A 168 -7.26 -8.79 -5.63
CA SER A 168 -6.01 -8.22 -6.14
C SER A 168 -6.23 -7.34 -7.37
N SER A 169 -5.32 -6.39 -7.60
CA SER A 169 -5.34 -5.57 -8.83
C SER A 169 -5.18 -6.43 -10.09
N SER A 170 -4.45 -7.52 -10.02
CA SER A 170 -4.26 -8.45 -11.14
C SER A 170 -5.56 -9.15 -11.49
N GLU A 171 -6.32 -9.59 -10.50
CA GLU A 171 -7.63 -10.18 -10.69
C GLU A 171 -8.62 -9.20 -11.33
N VAL A 172 -8.66 -7.94 -10.86
CA VAL A 172 -9.51 -6.90 -11.47
C VAL A 172 -9.19 -6.77 -12.95
N ARG A 173 -7.91 -6.63 -13.32
CA ARG A 173 -7.50 -6.52 -14.74
C ARG A 173 -7.84 -7.76 -15.54
N GLN A 174 -7.67 -8.95 -14.99
CA GLN A 174 -8.03 -10.21 -15.63
C GLN A 174 -9.53 -10.29 -15.91
N ARG A 175 -10.37 -10.00 -14.92
CA ARG A 175 -11.84 -10.02 -15.09
C ARG A 175 -12.32 -9.00 -16.12
N ILE A 176 -11.75 -7.79 -16.12
CA ILE A 176 -12.06 -6.77 -17.15
C ILE A 176 -11.80 -7.33 -18.55
N ARG A 177 -10.63 -7.93 -18.79
CA ARG A 177 -10.28 -8.50 -20.10
C ARG A 177 -11.14 -9.69 -20.49
N ALA A 178 -11.57 -10.48 -19.52
CA ALA A 178 -12.43 -11.64 -19.73
C ALA A 178 -13.92 -11.26 -19.89
N GLY A 179 -14.30 -9.98 -19.65
CA GLY A 179 -15.70 -9.56 -19.63
C GLY A 179 -16.48 -10.11 -18.44
N GLU A 180 -15.78 -10.50 -17.36
CA GLU A 180 -16.35 -11.02 -16.13
C GLU A 180 -16.73 -9.90 -15.15
N PRO A 181 -17.63 -10.13 -14.17
CA PRO A 181 -17.95 -9.15 -13.14
C PRO A 181 -16.73 -8.78 -12.28
N TRP A 182 -16.44 -7.47 -12.14
CA TRP A 182 -15.28 -6.96 -11.40
C TRP A 182 -15.60 -5.74 -10.51
N HIS A 183 -16.76 -5.14 -10.65
CA HIS A 183 -17.14 -3.88 -10.00
C HIS A 183 -17.10 -3.96 -8.47
N ASP A 184 -17.40 -5.12 -7.91
CA ASP A 184 -17.38 -5.41 -6.49
C ASP A 184 -15.96 -5.54 -5.89
N LEU A 185 -14.93 -5.62 -6.75
CA LEU A 185 -13.53 -5.73 -6.32
C LEU A 185 -12.88 -4.36 -6.06
N VAL A 186 -13.47 -3.29 -6.55
CA VAL A 186 -12.94 -1.92 -6.44
C VAL A 186 -13.94 -0.99 -5.76
N PRO A 187 -13.49 0.16 -5.22
CA PRO A 187 -14.40 1.20 -4.74
C PRO A 187 -15.27 1.73 -5.89
N ALA A 188 -16.54 2.07 -5.61
CA ALA A 188 -17.48 2.56 -6.63
C ALA A 188 -16.98 3.78 -7.43
N PRO A 189 -16.27 4.78 -6.84
CA PRO A 189 -15.68 5.87 -7.63
C PRO A 189 -14.60 5.38 -8.60
N VAL A 190 -13.83 4.37 -8.21
CA VAL A 190 -12.79 3.76 -9.07
C VAL A 190 -13.45 3.00 -10.23
N ALA A 191 -14.52 2.26 -9.97
CA ALA A 191 -15.25 1.55 -11.01
C ALA A 191 -15.72 2.51 -12.11
N ARG A 192 -16.34 3.64 -11.74
CA ARG A 192 -16.79 4.67 -12.70
C ARG A 192 -15.64 5.21 -13.58
N LEU A 193 -14.48 5.45 -12.99
CA LEU A 193 -13.31 5.94 -13.76
C LEU A 193 -12.73 4.88 -14.70
N ILE A 194 -12.77 3.60 -14.30
CA ILE A 194 -12.37 2.48 -15.16
C ILE A 194 -13.34 2.37 -16.36
N GLU A 195 -14.65 2.43 -16.09
CA GLU A 195 -15.68 2.39 -17.16
C GLU A 195 -15.50 3.51 -18.19
N GLN A 196 -15.17 4.74 -17.75
CA GLN A 196 -14.91 5.88 -18.64
C GLN A 196 -13.69 5.67 -19.55
N ARG A 197 -12.81 4.72 -19.22
CA ARG A 197 -11.56 4.40 -19.94
C ARG A 197 -11.46 2.90 -20.26
N MET A 198 -12.59 2.24 -20.50
CA MET A 198 -12.64 0.78 -20.65
C MET A 198 -11.73 0.27 -21.76
N GLU A 199 -11.61 0.97 -22.89
CA GLU A 199 -10.73 0.59 -24.00
C GLU A 199 -9.27 0.44 -23.55
N PHE A 200 -8.81 1.33 -22.69
CA PHE A 200 -7.46 1.24 -22.12
C PHE A 200 -7.27 -0.04 -21.28
N TRP A 201 -8.27 -0.41 -20.47
CA TRP A 201 -8.18 -1.58 -19.60
C TRP A 201 -8.30 -2.92 -20.34
N LEU A 202 -8.93 -2.91 -21.52
CA LEU A 202 -9.06 -4.08 -22.39
C LEU A 202 -7.79 -4.34 -23.21
N SER A 203 -7.03 -3.29 -23.55
CA SER A 203 -5.86 -3.37 -24.44
C SER A 203 -4.51 -3.56 -23.75
N GLY A 204 -4.44 -3.42 -22.39
CA GLY A 204 -3.20 -3.38 -21.62
C GLY A 204 -2.77 -4.73 -20.95
#